data_9389b83c3687941bc4206894404d78df
#
_entry.id   9389b83c3687941bc4206894404d78df
#
_cell.length_a   1.000
_cell.length_b   1.000
_cell.length_c   1.000
_cell.angle_alpha   90.00
_cell.angle_beta   90.00
_cell.angle_gamma   90.00
#
_symmetry.space_group_name_H-M   'P 1'
#
loop_
_entity.id
_entity.type
_entity.pdbx_description
1 polymer ?
#
loop_
_entity_poly.entity_id
_entity_poly.type
_entity_poly.pdbx_seq_one_letter_code
_entity_poly.pdbx_strand_id
1 'polypeptide(L)'
;MLRRAALAALLLLASGCVYYPTVMDTGGVRIRTENGRAVRQGADLLVTLDVLSTGKYGDTIVGVVSPVAKQALLVNGAGGPVNRLEIPGAATVKFTPDSTHVVLASLQRPVERGETFIVTLLFEKSGGIGVVTLLE
;
A
#
# COMPACT_ATOMS: atom_id res chain seq x y z
N MET A 1 28.32 52.33 -5.96
CA MET A 1 28.63 51.14 -6.78
C MET A 1 28.54 49.82 -5.98
N LEU A 2 29.03 49.78 -4.80
CA LEU A 2 28.98 48.55 -3.96
C LEU A 2 27.56 48.15 -3.55
N ARG A 3 26.64 49.11 -3.40
CA ARG A 3 25.23 48.82 -3.06
C ARG A 3 24.44 48.14 -4.19
N ARG A 4 24.77 48.43 -5.41
CA ARG A 4 24.08 47.83 -6.59
C ARG A 4 24.54 46.39 -6.84
N ALA A 5 25.78 46.09 -6.57
CA ALA A 5 26.31 44.73 -6.68
C ALA A 5 25.77 43.82 -5.55
N ALA A 6 25.59 44.33 -4.34
CA ALA A 6 25.00 43.61 -3.24
C ALA A 6 23.53 43.26 -3.45
N LEU A 7 22.76 44.16 -4.04
CA LEU A 7 21.34 43.94 -4.40
C LEU A 7 21.17 42.90 -5.51
N ALA A 8 22.03 42.90 -6.51
CA ALA A 8 22.02 41.91 -7.56
C ALA A 8 22.39 40.50 -7.07
N ALA A 9 23.34 40.42 -6.13
CA ALA A 9 23.70 39.15 -5.51
C ALA A 9 22.59 38.59 -4.63
N LEU A 10 21.84 39.45 -3.93
CA LEU A 10 20.69 39.02 -3.12
C LEU A 10 19.53 38.50 -3.95
N LEU A 11 19.29 39.07 -5.12
CA LEU A 11 18.26 38.61 -6.06
C LEU A 11 18.60 37.26 -6.68
N LEU A 12 19.84 36.97 -6.91
CA LEU A 12 20.30 35.68 -7.43
C LEU A 12 20.19 34.56 -6.41
N LEU A 13 20.32 34.86 -5.13
CA LEU A 13 20.16 33.89 -4.05
C LEU A 13 18.69 33.52 -3.80
N ALA A 14 17.77 34.43 -4.07
CA ALA A 14 16.34 34.18 -3.89
C ALA A 14 15.73 33.28 -4.97
N SER A 15 16.34 33.19 -6.16
CA SER A 15 15.82 32.37 -7.25
C SER A 15 16.21 30.91 -7.21
N GLY A 16 17.14 30.53 -6.32
CA GLY A 16 17.62 29.15 -6.18
C GLY A 16 16.83 28.27 -5.20
N CYS A 17 15.85 28.82 -4.52
CA CYS A 17 15.20 28.12 -3.39
C CYS A 17 13.80 27.57 -3.70
N VAL A 18 13.36 27.50 -4.95
CA VAL A 18 11.93 27.31 -5.26
C VAL A 18 11.59 25.96 -5.84
N TYR A 19 12.54 25.06 -6.00
CA TYR A 19 12.21 23.74 -6.51
C TYR A 19 12.17 22.69 -5.41
N TYR A 20 10.99 22.51 -4.86
CA TYR A 20 10.68 21.28 -4.12
C TYR A 20 10.03 20.31 -5.09
N PRO A 21 10.71 19.23 -5.45
CA PRO A 21 9.96 18.15 -6.06
C PRO A 21 8.94 17.68 -5.03
N THR A 22 7.69 17.90 -5.30
CA THR A 22 6.60 17.24 -4.59
C THR A 22 6.70 15.77 -4.89
N VAL A 23 7.61 15.10 -4.24
CA VAL A 23 7.81 13.75 -4.64
C VAL A 23 7.39 12.80 -3.59
N MET A 24 6.42 12.19 -3.97
CA MET A 24 6.17 10.80 -3.71
C MET A 24 6.24 10.01 -5.02
N ASP A 25 7.08 10.44 -5.95
CA ASP A 25 7.29 9.70 -7.19
C ASP A 25 8.41 8.69 -6.97
N THR A 26 8.03 7.47 -6.68
CA THR A 26 8.93 6.33 -6.54
C THR A 26 9.33 5.79 -7.91
N GLY A 27 9.89 6.67 -8.77
CA GLY A 27 10.41 6.27 -10.07
C GLY A 27 9.36 5.72 -11.04
N GLY A 28 8.14 6.27 -11.04
CA GLY A 28 7.05 5.83 -11.92
C GLY A 28 6.22 4.68 -11.35
N VAL A 29 6.35 4.38 -10.07
CA VAL A 29 5.49 3.44 -9.34
C VAL A 29 4.32 4.21 -8.72
N ARG A 30 3.09 3.76 -9.00
CA ARG A 30 1.86 4.34 -8.44
C ARG A 30 0.92 3.22 -8.05
N ILE A 31 0.82 2.97 -6.77
CA ILE A 31 0.01 1.89 -6.22
C ILE A 31 -1.15 2.47 -5.42
N ARG A 32 -2.35 1.96 -5.68
CA ARG A 32 -3.53 2.22 -4.86
C ARG A 32 -4.20 0.90 -4.52
N THR A 33 -4.93 0.90 -3.44
CA THR A 33 -5.72 -0.25 -2.99
C THR A 33 -7.17 0.18 -2.84
N GLU A 34 -8.10 -0.72 -3.14
CA GLU A 34 -9.52 -0.48 -2.98
C GLU A 34 -10.28 -1.78 -2.78
N ASN A 35 -11.57 -1.68 -2.46
CA ASN A 35 -12.51 -2.80 -2.34
C ASN A 35 -12.09 -3.85 -1.30
N GLY A 36 -11.57 -3.39 -0.16
CA GLY A 36 -11.23 -4.29 0.94
C GLY A 36 -12.47 -4.93 1.54
N ARG A 37 -12.53 -6.26 1.51
CA ARG A 37 -13.62 -7.06 2.07
C ARG A 37 -13.06 -8.24 2.82
N ALA A 38 -13.70 -8.59 3.91
CA ALA A 38 -13.34 -9.75 4.70
C ALA A 38 -14.54 -10.65 4.93
N VAL A 39 -14.29 -11.94 4.97
CA VAL A 39 -15.27 -12.94 5.38
C VAL A 39 -14.65 -13.83 6.45
N ARG A 40 -15.48 -14.34 7.34
CA ARG A 40 -15.03 -15.31 8.34
C ARG A 40 -14.74 -16.64 7.68
N GLN A 41 -13.60 -17.21 8.05
CA GLN A 41 -13.20 -18.54 7.65
C GLN A 41 -12.69 -19.28 8.89
N GLY A 42 -13.58 -19.98 9.58
CA GLY A 42 -13.27 -20.55 10.88
C GLY A 42 -12.95 -19.46 11.92
N ALA A 43 -11.81 -19.54 12.56
CA ALA A 43 -11.32 -18.56 13.50
C ALA A 43 -10.59 -17.38 12.83
N ASP A 44 -10.35 -17.47 11.54
CA ASP A 44 -9.58 -16.51 10.76
C ASP A 44 -10.50 -15.61 9.93
N LEU A 45 -9.92 -14.56 9.34
CA LEU A 45 -10.59 -13.74 8.35
C LEU A 45 -9.87 -13.88 7.01
N LEU A 46 -10.62 -14.13 5.96
CA LEU A 46 -10.13 -14.11 4.60
C LEU A 46 -10.40 -12.72 4.01
N VAL A 47 -9.38 -12.05 3.56
CA VAL A 47 -9.47 -10.69 3.02
C VAL A 47 -9.17 -10.68 1.54
N THR A 48 -10.04 -10.03 0.78
CA THR A 48 -9.85 -9.74 -0.64
C THR A 48 -9.83 -8.25 -0.87
N LEU A 49 -9.12 -7.82 -1.87
CA LEU A 49 -9.00 -6.42 -2.25
C LEU A 49 -8.49 -6.30 -3.68
N ASP A 50 -8.48 -5.09 -4.20
CA ASP A 50 -7.90 -4.78 -5.50
C ASP A 50 -6.66 -3.92 -5.32
N VAL A 51 -5.60 -4.24 -6.04
CA VAL A 51 -4.38 -3.44 -6.13
C VAL A 51 -4.31 -2.83 -7.52
N LEU A 52 -4.35 -1.51 -7.59
CA LEU A 52 -4.27 -0.77 -8.84
C LEU A 52 -2.86 -0.22 -8.99
N SER A 53 -2.16 -0.70 -10.00
CA SER A 53 -0.84 -0.21 -10.38
C SER A 53 -1.00 0.63 -11.64
N THR A 54 -1.06 1.95 -11.47
CA THR A 54 -1.32 2.89 -12.57
C THR A 54 -0.06 3.51 -13.14
N GLY A 55 1.08 3.27 -12.49
CA GLY A 55 2.38 3.75 -12.95
C GLY A 55 2.97 2.90 -14.06
N LYS A 56 4.06 3.37 -14.63
CA LYS A 56 4.81 2.65 -15.67
C LYS A 56 5.43 1.36 -15.13
N TYR A 57 5.90 1.41 -13.89
CA TYR A 57 6.57 0.29 -13.24
C TYR A 57 5.71 -0.27 -12.10
N GLY A 58 5.90 -1.53 -11.82
CA GLY A 58 5.24 -2.20 -10.72
C GLY A 58 6.01 -2.11 -9.41
N ASP A 59 5.53 -2.84 -8.44
CA ASP A 59 6.12 -2.98 -7.12
C ASP A 59 5.95 -4.43 -6.64
N THR A 60 6.50 -4.75 -5.50
CA THR A 60 6.40 -6.09 -4.92
C THR A 60 5.84 -6.00 -3.51
N ILE A 61 4.82 -6.78 -3.22
CA ILE A 61 4.30 -6.92 -1.85
C ILE A 61 5.21 -7.90 -1.11
N VAL A 62 5.73 -7.46 0.02
CA VAL A 62 6.67 -8.25 0.85
C VAL A 62 6.10 -8.60 2.22
N GLY A 63 4.91 -8.12 2.53
CA GLY A 63 4.26 -8.42 3.81
C GLY A 63 2.89 -7.80 3.93
N VAL A 64 2.19 -8.17 4.99
CA VAL A 64 0.86 -7.66 5.34
C VAL A 64 0.81 -7.49 6.85
N VAL A 65 0.17 -6.44 7.31
CA VAL A 65 -0.12 -6.24 8.74
C VAL A 65 -1.52 -5.68 8.91
N SER A 66 -2.11 -5.98 10.05
CA SER A 66 -3.40 -5.39 10.46
C SER A 66 -3.46 -5.29 11.98
N PRO A 67 -4.02 -4.19 12.53
CA PRO A 67 -4.12 -4.05 13.99
C PRO A 67 -5.08 -5.04 14.64
N VAL A 68 -5.98 -5.67 13.88
CA VAL A 68 -6.95 -6.63 14.41
C VAL A 68 -6.42 -8.05 14.57
N ALA A 69 -5.24 -8.35 14.02
CA ALA A 69 -4.67 -9.69 14.02
C ALA A 69 -3.20 -9.68 14.41
N LYS A 70 -2.76 -10.71 15.10
CA LYS A 70 -1.34 -10.91 15.41
C LYS A 70 -0.57 -11.40 14.19
N GLN A 71 -1.23 -12.15 13.33
CA GLN A 71 -0.63 -12.68 12.10
C GLN A 71 -1.47 -12.28 10.90
N ALA A 72 -0.81 -11.73 9.89
CA ALA A 72 -1.41 -11.46 8.60
C ALA A 72 -0.52 -12.08 7.53
N LEU A 73 -1.10 -12.91 6.67
CA LEU A 73 -0.37 -13.71 5.71
C LEU A 73 -0.95 -13.52 4.31
N LEU A 74 -0.07 -13.44 3.33
CA LEU A 74 -0.45 -13.66 1.94
C LEU A 74 -0.42 -15.15 1.65
N VAL A 75 -1.48 -15.68 1.07
CA VAL A 75 -1.57 -17.08 0.67
C VAL A 75 -2.04 -17.17 -0.78
N ASN A 76 -1.64 -18.23 -1.47
CA ASN A 76 -2.13 -18.53 -2.81
C ASN A 76 -3.46 -19.29 -2.75
N GLY A 77 -4.05 -19.58 -3.91
CA GLY A 77 -5.32 -20.29 -3.99
C GLY A 77 -5.31 -21.69 -3.39
N ALA A 78 -4.16 -22.33 -3.30
CA ALA A 78 -3.99 -23.64 -2.66
C ALA A 78 -3.74 -23.53 -1.15
N GLY A 79 -3.70 -22.33 -0.58
CA GLY A 79 -3.46 -22.09 0.84
C GLY A 79 -1.98 -22.05 1.24
N GLY A 80 -1.06 -22.10 0.29
CA GLY A 80 0.37 -22.00 0.55
C GLY A 80 0.81 -20.55 0.78
N PRO A 81 1.85 -20.33 1.60
CA PRO A 81 2.34 -18.98 1.87
C PRO A 81 2.97 -18.32 0.65
N VAL A 82 2.75 -17.01 0.52
CA VAL A 82 3.37 -16.19 -0.51
C VAL A 82 4.25 -15.14 0.19
N ASN A 83 5.56 -15.24 0.01
CA ASN A 83 6.49 -14.31 0.65
C ASN A 83 6.69 -13.02 -0.14
N ARG A 84 6.54 -13.09 -1.44
CA ARG A 84 6.69 -11.96 -2.35
C ARG A 84 5.65 -12.09 -3.46
N LEU A 85 4.92 -11.03 -3.71
CA LEU A 85 3.96 -10.96 -4.81
C LEU A 85 4.28 -9.76 -5.69
N GLU A 86 4.64 -10.04 -6.93
CA GLU A 86 4.90 -8.99 -7.91
C GLU A 86 3.61 -8.38 -8.43
N ILE A 87 3.55 -7.05 -8.40
CA ILE A 87 2.46 -6.27 -8.98
C ILE A 87 3.03 -5.57 -10.21
N PRO A 88 2.63 -5.95 -11.42
CA PRO A 88 3.14 -5.32 -12.64
C PRO A 88 2.72 -3.85 -12.74
N GLY A 89 3.48 -3.05 -13.48
CA GLY A 89 3.04 -1.71 -13.86
C GLY A 89 1.85 -1.76 -14.81
N ALA A 90 1.04 -0.72 -14.84
CA ALA A 90 -0.14 -0.57 -15.70
C ALA A 90 -1.08 -1.80 -15.62
N ALA A 91 -1.36 -2.26 -14.41
CA ALA A 91 -2.17 -3.46 -14.17
C ALA A 91 -3.05 -3.31 -12.93
N THR A 92 -4.13 -4.08 -12.89
CA THR A 92 -4.94 -4.28 -11.70
C THR A 92 -4.81 -5.73 -11.27
N VAL A 93 -4.43 -5.95 -10.02
CA VAL A 93 -4.36 -7.29 -9.43
C VAL A 93 -5.50 -7.44 -8.44
N LYS A 94 -6.37 -8.39 -8.70
CA LYS A 94 -7.52 -8.69 -7.83
C LYS A 94 -7.20 -9.88 -6.94
N PHE A 95 -7.33 -9.67 -5.64
CA PHE A 95 -7.25 -10.76 -4.69
C PHE A 95 -8.62 -11.43 -4.61
N THR A 96 -8.64 -12.73 -4.79
CA THR A 96 -9.87 -13.54 -4.72
C THR A 96 -9.63 -14.74 -3.83
N PRO A 97 -10.71 -15.39 -3.31
CA PRO A 97 -10.54 -16.61 -2.51
C PRO A 97 -9.83 -17.75 -3.24
N ASP A 98 -9.97 -17.81 -4.56
CA ASP A 98 -9.39 -18.87 -5.39
C ASP A 98 -7.98 -18.53 -5.89
N SER A 99 -7.54 -17.31 -5.69
CA SER A 99 -6.20 -16.85 -6.06
C SER A 99 -5.45 -16.37 -4.82
N THR A 100 -4.52 -15.44 -4.98
CA THR A 100 -3.85 -14.82 -3.84
C THR A 100 -4.85 -14.00 -3.02
N HIS A 101 -4.82 -14.17 -1.72
CA HIS A 101 -5.61 -13.41 -0.77
C HIS A 101 -4.86 -13.25 0.55
N VAL A 102 -5.41 -12.47 1.46
CA VAL A 102 -4.85 -12.26 2.78
C VAL A 102 -5.62 -13.09 3.79
N VAL A 103 -4.91 -13.73 4.70
CA VAL A 103 -5.50 -14.40 5.86
C VAL A 103 -5.06 -13.67 7.12
N LEU A 104 -6.01 -13.24 7.92
CA LEU A 104 -5.79 -12.67 9.24
C LEU A 104 -6.03 -13.74 10.27
N ALA A 105 -4.96 -14.16 10.94
CA ALA A 105 -4.99 -15.22 11.94
C ALA A 105 -4.69 -14.65 13.34
N SER A 106 -5.05 -15.39 14.37
CA SER A 106 -4.82 -14.99 15.75
C SER A 106 -5.36 -13.59 16.03
N LEU A 107 -6.67 -13.42 15.86
CA LEU A 107 -7.32 -12.12 16.06
C LEU A 107 -7.06 -11.60 17.47
N GLN A 108 -6.69 -10.34 17.59
CA GLN A 108 -6.41 -9.69 18.87
C GLN A 108 -7.68 -9.27 19.60
N ARG A 109 -8.77 -9.13 18.86
CA ARG A 109 -10.10 -8.82 19.39
C ARG A 109 -11.16 -9.40 18.48
N PRO A 110 -12.40 -9.58 18.98
CA PRO A 110 -13.51 -9.92 18.10
C PRO A 110 -13.75 -8.81 17.07
N VAL A 111 -13.99 -9.20 15.85
CA VAL A 111 -14.42 -8.31 14.78
C VAL A 111 -15.84 -8.67 14.41
N GLU A 112 -16.73 -7.70 14.42
CA GLU A 112 -18.14 -7.92 14.15
C GLU A 112 -18.49 -7.64 12.70
N ARG A 113 -19.54 -8.31 12.23
CA ARG A 113 -20.07 -8.10 10.89
C ARG A 113 -20.49 -6.65 10.71
N GLY A 114 -20.09 -6.03 9.59
CA GLY A 114 -20.33 -4.63 9.32
C GLY A 114 -19.26 -3.69 9.86
N GLU A 115 -18.33 -4.21 10.66
CA GLU A 115 -17.20 -3.43 11.17
C GLU A 115 -16.15 -3.24 10.09
N THR A 116 -15.47 -2.10 10.12
CA THR A 116 -14.33 -1.81 9.24
C THR A 116 -13.03 -1.77 10.02
N PHE A 117 -11.96 -2.17 9.36
CA PHE A 117 -10.61 -2.13 9.90
C PHE A 117 -9.61 -1.96 8.77
N ILE A 118 -8.37 -1.63 9.10
CA ILE A 118 -7.33 -1.38 8.11
C ILE A 118 -6.48 -2.63 7.92
N VAL A 119 -6.27 -3.02 6.67
CA VAL A 119 -5.25 -3.99 6.28
C VAL A 119 -4.19 -3.22 5.51
N THR A 120 -2.94 -3.36 5.90
CA THR A 120 -1.82 -2.67 5.27
C THR A 120 -0.94 -3.65 4.53
N LEU A 121 -0.82 -3.44 3.23
CA LEU A 121 0.13 -4.17 2.39
C LEU A 121 1.48 -3.47 2.44
N LEU A 122 2.52 -4.23 2.66
CA LEU A 122 3.88 -3.71 2.72
C LEU A 122 4.55 -3.92 1.37
N PHE A 123 4.83 -2.83 0.67
CA PHE A 123 5.48 -2.84 -0.63
C PHE A 123 6.97 -2.54 -0.49
N GLU A 124 7.76 -3.15 -1.33
CA GLU A 124 9.21 -2.98 -1.33
C GLU A 124 9.63 -1.55 -1.65
N LYS A 125 8.97 -0.91 -2.61
CA LYS A 125 9.26 0.46 -3.04
C LYS A 125 8.33 1.50 -2.42
N SER A 126 7.03 1.22 -2.42
CA SER A 126 6.00 2.17 -1.99
C SER A 126 5.77 2.20 -0.47
N GLY A 127 6.34 1.25 0.27
CA GLY A 127 6.12 1.15 1.71
C GLY A 127 4.73 0.60 2.06
N GLY A 128 4.18 1.02 3.19
CA GLY A 128 2.88 0.54 3.65
C GLY A 128 1.73 1.28 2.98
N ILE A 129 0.82 0.53 2.38
CA ILE A 129 -0.42 1.07 1.79
C ILE A 129 -1.60 0.36 2.42
N GLY A 130 -2.43 1.13 3.12
CA GLY A 130 -3.59 0.60 3.81
C GLY A 130 -4.82 0.52 2.93
N VAL A 131 -5.69 -0.43 3.23
CA VAL A 131 -7.02 -0.53 2.63
C VAL A 131 -8.05 -0.67 3.74
N VAL A 132 -9.11 0.13 3.66
CA VAL A 132 -10.26 -0.01 4.54
C VAL A 132 -11.01 -1.27 4.14
N THR A 133 -11.19 -2.16 5.10
CA THR A 133 -11.75 -3.50 4.88
C THR A 133 -13.03 -3.65 5.68
N LEU A 134 -14.08 -4.08 5.02
CA LEU A 134 -15.39 -4.34 5.63
C LEU A 134 -15.56 -5.83 5.88
N LEU A 135 -15.92 -6.20 7.11
CA LEU A 135 -16.32 -7.58 7.42
C LEU A 135 -17.77 -7.81 7.00
N GLU A 136 -17.94 -8.73 6.09
CA GLU A 136 -19.24 -9.15 5.57
C GLU A 136 -19.85 -10.31 6.34
#